data_454b90fc3095f297e6975aaf2e288f2c
#
_entry.id   454b90fc3095f297e6975aaf2e288f2c
#
_cell.length_a   1.000
_cell.length_b   1.000
_cell.length_c   1.000
_cell.angle_alpha   90.00
_cell.angle_beta   90.00
_cell.angle_gamma   90.00
#
_symmetry.space_group_name_H-M   'P 1'
#
loop_
_entity.id
_entity.type
_entity.pdbx_description
1 polymer ?
#
loop_
_entity_poly.entity_id
_entity_poly.type
_entity_poly.pdbx_seq_one_letter_code
_entity_poly.pdbx_strand_id
1 'polypeptide(L)'
;VQEVADALRGVNVPVLIKNPINPDLELWQGAVERISRAGIKQVGLIHRGFSAYGNTEFRNAPMWHLAIEMKRRLPELPIINDPSHICGRRDILQSTAQKAIDLEFDGLMIESHIDPDNAWSDAKQQITPEVLAEMLECIIWRKEDVPSPSFHAALDKLREQINHIDDELMQLIGQRMNIAEKIGQYK
;
A
#
# COMPACT_ATOMS: atom_id res chain seq x y z
N VAL A 1 21.96 3.96 4.34
CA VAL A 1 21.83 3.38 2.97
C VAL A 1 23.17 3.40 2.25
N GLN A 2 23.93 4.52 2.23
CA GLN A 2 25.19 4.60 1.50
C GLN A 2 26.21 3.54 1.95
N GLU A 3 26.43 3.41 3.25
CA GLU A 3 27.35 2.40 3.80
C GLU A 3 26.97 0.96 3.39
N VAL A 4 25.66 0.66 3.38
CA VAL A 4 25.16 -0.64 2.90
C VAL A 4 25.43 -0.80 1.40
N ALA A 5 25.17 0.23 0.61
CA ALA A 5 25.45 0.22 -0.82
C ALA A 5 26.93 -0.03 -1.11
N ASP A 6 27.82 0.63 -0.37
CA ASP A 6 29.27 0.47 -0.52
C ASP A 6 29.75 -0.92 -0.09
N ALA A 7 29.20 -1.47 0.99
CA ALA A 7 29.51 -2.83 1.48
C ALA A 7 29.03 -3.92 0.49
N LEU A 8 27.94 -3.68 -0.23
CA LEU A 8 27.39 -4.63 -1.20
C LEU A 8 27.98 -4.50 -2.61
N ARG A 9 28.89 -3.57 -2.83
CA ARG A 9 29.53 -3.34 -4.14
C ARG A 9 30.23 -4.61 -4.63
N GLY A 10 29.85 -5.09 -5.79
CA GLY A 10 30.35 -6.32 -6.39
C GLY A 10 29.76 -7.62 -5.85
N VAL A 11 28.81 -7.54 -4.94
CA VAL A 11 28.06 -8.70 -4.42
C VAL A 11 26.77 -8.87 -5.23
N ASN A 12 26.50 -10.10 -5.69
CA ASN A 12 25.25 -10.43 -6.39
C ASN A 12 24.21 -10.95 -5.40
N VAL A 13 23.49 -10.02 -4.75
CA VAL A 13 22.44 -10.33 -3.79
C VAL A 13 21.22 -9.43 -4.06
N PRO A 14 19.98 -9.95 -3.96
CA PRO A 14 18.80 -9.12 -4.04
C PRO A 14 18.67 -8.23 -2.80
N VAL A 15 18.21 -6.99 -3.00
CA VAL A 15 18.03 -6.00 -1.93
C VAL A 15 16.60 -5.48 -1.95
N LEU A 16 15.93 -5.61 -0.82
CA LEU A 16 14.60 -5.03 -0.58
C LEU A 16 14.75 -3.74 0.23
N ILE A 17 14.20 -2.64 -0.27
CA ILE A 17 14.34 -1.31 0.32
C ILE A 17 13.01 -0.88 0.93
N LYS A 18 12.95 -0.84 2.26
CA LYS A 18 11.77 -0.31 2.98
C LYS A 18 11.70 1.21 2.83
N ASN A 19 10.48 1.75 2.69
CA ASN A 19 10.30 3.19 2.74
C ASN A 19 10.75 3.76 4.10
N PRO A 20 11.24 5.02 4.14
CA PRO A 20 11.50 5.71 5.40
C PRO A 20 10.22 5.93 6.18
N ILE A 21 10.33 6.07 7.49
CA ILE A 21 9.17 6.40 8.34
C ILE A 21 8.61 7.78 7.98
N ASN A 22 9.49 8.72 7.64
CA ASN A 22 9.09 10.03 7.14
C ASN A 22 8.39 9.88 5.77
N PRO A 23 7.23 10.54 5.55
CA PRO A 23 6.49 10.47 4.29
C PRO A 23 7.15 11.31 3.18
N ASP A 24 8.32 10.87 2.74
CA ASP A 24 9.17 11.55 1.76
C ASP A 24 9.58 10.57 0.66
N LEU A 25 9.00 10.74 -0.53
CA LEU A 25 9.27 9.90 -1.69
C LEU A 25 10.69 10.08 -2.22
N GLU A 26 11.25 11.28 -2.14
CA GLU A 26 12.59 11.56 -2.63
C GLU A 26 13.66 10.82 -1.80
N LEU A 27 13.43 10.69 -0.48
CA LEU A 27 14.27 9.87 0.39
C LEU A 27 14.21 8.39 0.00
N TRP A 28 13.02 7.87 -0.31
CA TRP A 28 12.85 6.47 -0.70
C TRP A 28 13.46 6.21 -2.07
N GLN A 29 13.17 7.04 -3.05
CA GLN A 29 13.77 6.97 -4.39
C GLN A 29 15.30 7.12 -4.34
N GLY A 30 15.80 8.07 -3.56
CA GLY A 30 17.25 8.26 -3.37
C GLY A 30 17.95 7.05 -2.74
N ALA A 31 17.24 6.25 -1.94
CA ALA A 31 17.78 4.98 -1.43
C ALA A 31 17.93 3.94 -2.56
N VAL A 32 16.91 3.84 -3.44
CA VAL A 32 16.95 2.98 -4.63
C VAL A 32 18.14 3.36 -5.53
N GLU A 33 18.27 4.65 -5.83
CA GLU A 33 19.36 5.13 -6.69
C GLU A 33 20.75 4.79 -6.15
N ARG A 34 20.97 4.91 -4.82
CA ARG A 34 22.25 4.57 -4.20
C ARG A 34 22.58 3.09 -4.33
N ILE A 35 21.59 2.22 -4.09
CA ILE A 35 21.75 0.77 -4.22
C ILE A 35 22.02 0.40 -5.70
N SER A 36 21.26 0.96 -6.63
CA SER A 36 21.45 0.72 -8.07
C SER A 36 22.82 1.21 -8.58
N ARG A 37 23.28 2.39 -8.14
CA ARG A 37 24.62 2.92 -8.47
C ARG A 37 25.76 2.08 -7.90
N ALA A 38 25.52 1.31 -6.83
CA ALA A 38 26.51 0.34 -6.32
C ALA A 38 26.61 -0.93 -7.18
N GLY A 39 25.76 -1.08 -8.21
CA GLY A 39 25.76 -2.20 -9.14
C GLY A 39 24.81 -3.34 -8.76
N ILE A 40 23.95 -3.15 -7.76
CA ILE A 40 22.92 -4.13 -7.39
C ILE A 40 21.80 -4.07 -8.43
N LYS A 41 21.53 -5.20 -9.07
CA LYS A 41 20.55 -5.31 -10.17
C LYS A 41 19.17 -5.80 -9.70
N GLN A 42 19.15 -6.61 -8.65
CA GLN A 42 17.91 -7.17 -8.09
C GLN A 42 17.46 -6.32 -6.92
N VAL A 43 16.60 -5.36 -7.20
CA VAL A 43 16.07 -4.42 -6.20
C VAL A 43 14.55 -4.53 -6.16
N GLY A 44 13.99 -4.53 -4.98
CA GLY A 44 12.55 -4.44 -4.73
C GLY A 44 12.25 -3.42 -3.63
N LEU A 45 11.00 -3.02 -3.55
CA LEU A 45 10.52 -2.02 -2.61
C LEU A 45 9.63 -2.69 -1.55
N ILE A 46 9.70 -2.18 -0.31
CA ILE A 46 8.78 -2.59 0.75
C ILE A 46 8.08 -1.36 1.29
N HIS A 47 6.77 -1.36 1.16
CA HIS A 47 5.88 -0.37 1.75
C HIS A 47 5.47 -0.80 3.16
N ARG A 48 5.97 -0.09 4.19
CA ARG A 48 5.72 -0.38 5.60
C ARG A 48 4.92 0.70 6.33
N GLY A 49 4.32 1.64 5.58
CA GLY A 49 3.63 2.81 6.11
C GLY A 49 4.57 3.92 6.58
N PHE A 50 3.98 5.06 6.94
CA PHE A 50 4.69 6.30 7.28
C PHE A 50 4.20 6.85 8.61
N SER A 51 5.02 7.67 9.27
CA SER A 51 4.59 8.43 10.46
C SER A 51 3.53 9.45 10.07
N ALA A 52 2.47 9.55 10.89
CA ALA A 52 1.44 10.56 10.74
C ALA A 52 0.98 11.04 12.11
N TYR A 53 0.90 12.34 12.26
CA TYR A 53 0.37 12.94 13.49
C TYR A 53 -1.13 12.65 13.61
N GLY A 54 -1.57 12.30 14.82
CA GLY A 54 -2.99 12.04 15.10
C GLY A 54 -3.54 10.71 14.53
N ASN A 55 -2.71 9.87 13.90
CA ASN A 55 -3.12 8.54 13.48
C ASN A 55 -3.25 7.62 14.70
N THR A 56 -4.43 7.03 14.87
CA THR A 56 -4.74 6.11 15.98
C THR A 56 -5.11 4.71 15.53
N GLU A 57 -5.41 4.53 14.25
CA GLU A 57 -5.82 3.25 13.68
C GLU A 57 -4.63 2.36 13.36
N PHE A 58 -3.59 2.94 12.76
CA PHE A 58 -2.40 2.23 12.31
C PHE A 58 -1.18 2.61 13.15
N ARG A 59 -0.22 1.70 13.32
CA ARG A 59 1.09 2.03 13.87
C ARG A 59 1.84 3.01 12.96
N ASN A 60 1.79 2.74 11.65
CA ASN A 60 2.31 3.62 10.60
C ASN A 60 1.21 3.81 9.55
N ALA A 61 0.79 5.04 9.30
CA ALA A 61 -0.25 5.33 8.33
C ALA A 61 0.13 4.78 6.95
N PRO A 62 -0.74 4.05 6.26
CA PRO A 62 -0.38 3.44 4.99
C PRO A 62 -0.08 4.46 3.89
N MET A 63 -0.72 5.65 3.89
CA MET A 63 -0.53 6.68 2.86
C MET A 63 -0.37 6.07 1.46
N TRP A 64 -1.33 5.26 1.04
CA TRP A 64 -1.32 4.45 -0.18
C TRP A 64 -0.89 5.21 -1.43
N HIS A 65 -1.27 6.49 -1.52
CA HIS A 65 -0.93 7.37 -2.64
C HIS A 65 0.59 7.52 -2.82
N LEU A 66 1.39 7.48 -1.75
CA LEU A 66 2.85 7.55 -1.84
C LEU A 66 3.43 6.28 -2.44
N ALA A 67 2.95 5.12 -2.01
CA ALA A 67 3.40 3.84 -2.56
C ALA A 67 2.98 3.66 -4.02
N ILE A 68 1.75 4.09 -4.39
CA ILE A 68 1.26 4.09 -5.77
C ILE A 68 2.12 5.02 -6.63
N GLU A 69 2.44 6.21 -6.15
CA GLU A 69 3.32 7.14 -6.87
C GLU A 69 4.74 6.55 -7.05
N MET A 70 5.24 5.83 -6.05
CA MET A 70 6.53 5.15 -6.16
C MET A 70 6.51 4.05 -7.23
N LYS A 71 5.41 3.26 -7.28
CA LYS A 71 5.19 2.26 -8.33
C LYS A 71 5.11 2.90 -9.72
N ARG A 72 4.47 4.08 -9.83
CA ARG A 72 4.40 4.84 -11.08
C ARG A 72 5.78 5.35 -11.55
N ARG A 73 6.64 5.76 -10.61
CA ARG A 73 8.00 6.26 -10.93
C ARG A 73 8.97 5.13 -11.29
N LEU A 74 8.82 3.97 -10.69
CA LEU A 74 9.70 2.82 -10.82
C LEU A 74 8.89 1.54 -11.15
N PRO A 75 8.21 1.51 -12.30
CA PRO A 75 7.27 0.43 -12.64
C PRO A 75 7.94 -0.93 -12.83
N GLU A 76 9.25 -0.96 -13.05
CA GLU A 76 10.05 -2.17 -13.20
C GLU A 76 10.42 -2.84 -11.88
N LEU A 77 10.27 -2.14 -10.75
CA LEU A 77 10.61 -2.67 -9.45
C LEU A 77 9.39 -3.26 -8.74
N PRO A 78 9.49 -4.50 -8.26
CA PRO A 78 8.40 -5.05 -7.46
C PRO A 78 8.23 -4.27 -6.16
N ILE A 79 6.98 -4.03 -5.78
CA ILE A 79 6.62 -3.40 -4.52
C ILE A 79 5.84 -4.37 -3.63
N ILE A 80 6.39 -4.67 -2.47
CA ILE A 80 5.83 -5.55 -1.46
C ILE A 80 5.19 -4.70 -0.36
N ASN A 81 4.01 -5.07 0.10
CA ASN A 81 3.39 -4.45 1.27
C ASN A 81 3.76 -5.20 2.55
N ASP A 82 4.08 -4.45 3.60
CA ASP A 82 4.35 -4.95 4.95
C ASP A 82 3.19 -4.54 5.88
N PRO A 83 2.08 -5.28 5.88
CA PRO A 83 0.91 -4.94 6.70
C PRO A 83 1.20 -5.08 8.19
N SER A 84 2.15 -5.94 8.61
CA SER A 84 2.53 -6.09 10.02
C SER A 84 3.01 -4.77 10.61
N HIS A 85 3.92 -4.08 9.94
CA HIS A 85 4.42 -2.79 10.40
C HIS A 85 3.46 -1.62 10.16
N ILE A 86 2.58 -1.70 9.16
CA ILE A 86 1.50 -0.74 8.96
C ILE A 86 0.52 -0.81 10.13
N CYS A 87 0.00 -1.99 10.42
CA CYS A 87 -1.04 -2.20 11.42
C CYS A 87 -0.53 -2.05 12.85
N GLY A 88 0.59 -2.68 13.19
CA GLY A 88 1.08 -2.81 14.56
C GLY A 88 0.16 -3.62 15.49
N ARG A 89 -0.86 -4.28 14.92
CA ARG A 89 -1.91 -5.05 15.59
C ARG A 89 -2.49 -6.09 14.62
N ARG A 90 -3.01 -7.20 15.17
CA ARG A 90 -3.42 -8.38 14.39
C ARG A 90 -4.79 -8.22 13.72
N ASP A 91 -5.73 -7.55 14.37
CA ASP A 91 -7.15 -7.51 13.99
C ASP A 91 -7.46 -6.79 12.67
N ILE A 92 -6.59 -5.89 12.22
CA ILE A 92 -6.71 -5.21 10.92
C ILE A 92 -5.69 -5.69 9.88
N LEU A 93 -4.91 -6.73 10.22
CA LEU A 93 -3.84 -7.23 9.36
C LEU A 93 -4.37 -7.75 8.02
N GLN A 94 -5.40 -8.61 8.06
CA GLN A 94 -5.99 -9.21 6.87
C GLN A 94 -6.61 -8.16 5.92
N SER A 95 -7.37 -7.21 6.47
CA SER A 95 -7.99 -6.16 5.66
C SER A 95 -6.96 -5.25 5.01
N THR A 96 -5.86 -4.94 5.72
CA THR A 96 -4.75 -4.16 5.17
C THR A 96 -3.99 -4.92 4.09
N ALA A 97 -3.76 -6.23 4.27
CA ALA A 97 -3.15 -7.09 3.28
C ALA A 97 -4.03 -7.19 2.02
N GLN A 98 -5.35 -7.40 2.18
CA GLN A 98 -6.29 -7.40 1.06
C GLN A 98 -6.26 -6.07 0.31
N LYS A 99 -6.25 -4.95 1.03
CA LYS A 99 -6.16 -3.62 0.40
C LYS A 99 -4.90 -3.44 -0.44
N ALA A 100 -3.77 -3.99 -0.01
CA ALA A 100 -2.54 -3.97 -0.81
C ALA A 100 -2.69 -4.78 -2.11
N ILE A 101 -3.28 -5.98 -2.03
CA ILE A 101 -3.56 -6.81 -3.22
C ILE A 101 -4.53 -6.11 -4.17
N ASP A 102 -5.58 -5.45 -3.66
CA ASP A 102 -6.53 -4.66 -4.45
C ASP A 102 -5.85 -3.48 -5.18
N LEU A 103 -4.77 -2.94 -4.60
CA LEU A 103 -3.94 -1.88 -5.18
C LEU A 103 -2.78 -2.41 -6.04
N GLU A 104 -2.80 -3.71 -6.38
CA GLU A 104 -1.82 -4.36 -7.26
C GLU A 104 -0.39 -4.33 -6.74
N PHE A 105 -0.19 -4.47 -5.42
CA PHE A 105 1.13 -4.75 -4.88
C PHE A 105 1.57 -6.16 -5.29
N ASP A 106 2.86 -6.33 -5.55
CA ASP A 106 3.43 -7.55 -6.10
C ASP A 106 3.61 -8.67 -5.06
N GLY A 107 3.41 -8.36 -3.77
CA GLY A 107 3.50 -9.33 -2.69
C GLY A 107 3.26 -8.74 -1.30
N LEU A 108 3.34 -9.63 -0.31
CA LEU A 108 3.15 -9.31 1.10
C LEU A 108 4.39 -9.75 1.90
N MET A 109 4.75 -8.96 2.92
CA MET A 109 5.74 -9.30 3.93
C MET A 109 5.03 -9.30 5.29
N ILE A 110 4.87 -10.47 5.89
CA ILE A 110 4.10 -10.64 7.13
C ILE A 110 4.97 -11.29 8.18
N GLU A 111 4.97 -10.71 9.38
CA GLU A 111 5.69 -11.27 10.52
C GLU A 111 4.91 -12.42 11.15
N SER A 112 5.55 -13.57 11.26
CA SER A 112 4.99 -14.77 11.86
C SER A 112 5.92 -15.35 12.91
N HIS A 113 5.37 -15.85 14.02
CA HIS A 113 6.09 -16.45 15.13
C HIS A 113 5.28 -17.60 15.72
N ILE A 114 5.95 -18.65 16.16
CA ILE A 114 5.29 -19.84 16.74
C ILE A 114 4.52 -19.51 18.03
N ASP A 115 4.97 -18.51 18.78
CA ASP A 115 4.35 -18.00 19.99
C ASP A 115 4.44 -16.48 19.98
N PRO A 116 3.53 -15.77 19.25
CA PRO A 116 3.64 -14.35 19.02
C PRO A 116 3.61 -13.49 20.28
N ASP A 117 2.90 -13.92 21.32
CA ASP A 117 2.75 -13.15 22.56
C ASP A 117 4.05 -13.11 23.37
N ASN A 118 4.94 -14.10 23.19
CA ASN A 118 6.26 -14.17 23.79
C ASN A 118 7.39 -13.84 22.82
N ALA A 119 7.08 -13.26 21.65
CA ALA A 119 8.11 -12.81 20.70
C ALA A 119 8.99 -11.71 21.32
N TRP A 120 10.28 -11.74 21.03
CA TRP A 120 11.25 -10.78 21.58
C TRP A 120 11.03 -9.34 21.08
N SER A 121 10.42 -9.19 19.93
CA SER A 121 10.07 -7.88 19.36
C SER A 121 8.71 -7.95 18.68
N ASP A 122 8.04 -6.81 18.57
CA ASP A 122 6.83 -6.60 17.77
C ASP A 122 5.70 -7.63 18.00
N ALA A 123 5.62 -8.21 19.21
CA ALA A 123 4.69 -9.27 19.61
C ALA A 123 3.22 -9.01 19.21
N LYS A 124 2.78 -7.75 19.31
CA LYS A 124 1.38 -7.35 19.06
C LYS A 124 0.95 -7.48 17.60
N GLN A 125 1.89 -7.46 16.66
CA GLN A 125 1.61 -7.48 15.22
C GLN A 125 1.90 -8.82 14.56
N GLN A 126 2.64 -9.72 15.23
CA GLN A 126 2.97 -11.04 14.73
C GLN A 126 1.79 -12.00 14.87
N ILE A 127 1.65 -12.93 13.94
CA ILE A 127 0.63 -13.98 13.93
C ILE A 127 1.30 -15.35 13.90
N THR A 128 0.56 -16.41 14.27
CA THR A 128 1.11 -17.77 14.15
C THR A 128 1.16 -18.24 12.69
N PRO A 129 1.97 -19.25 12.34
CA PRO A 129 1.98 -19.83 11.01
C PRO A 129 0.62 -20.34 10.55
N GLU A 130 -0.20 -20.89 11.45
CA GLU A 130 -1.54 -21.38 11.16
C GLU A 130 -2.46 -20.23 10.77
N VAL A 131 -2.48 -19.14 11.56
CA VAL A 131 -3.26 -17.94 11.27
C VAL A 131 -2.80 -17.29 9.96
N LEU A 132 -1.48 -17.31 9.67
CA LEU A 132 -0.96 -16.83 8.40
C LEU A 132 -1.50 -17.67 7.23
N ALA A 133 -1.52 -18.98 7.34
CA ALA A 133 -2.05 -19.87 6.31
C ALA A 133 -3.54 -19.59 6.04
N GLU A 134 -4.36 -19.55 7.09
CA GLU A 134 -5.78 -19.19 7.00
C GLU A 134 -6.00 -17.81 6.35
N MET A 135 -5.21 -16.82 6.75
CA MET A 135 -5.27 -15.48 6.19
C MET A 135 -4.97 -15.47 4.68
N LEU A 136 -3.94 -16.20 4.23
CA LEU A 136 -3.56 -16.29 2.83
C LEU A 136 -4.63 -17.01 1.97
N GLU A 137 -5.33 -17.99 2.53
CA GLU A 137 -6.48 -18.66 1.88
C GLU A 137 -7.67 -17.70 1.71
N CYS A 138 -7.86 -16.79 2.65
CA CYS A 138 -8.94 -15.79 2.61
C CYS A 138 -8.65 -14.60 1.69
N ILE A 139 -7.41 -14.37 1.27
CA ILE A 139 -7.08 -13.29 0.35
C ILE A 139 -7.65 -13.55 -1.04
N ILE A 140 -8.41 -12.59 -1.52
CA ILE A 140 -8.94 -12.61 -2.89
C ILE A 140 -7.86 -12.05 -3.82
N TRP A 141 -7.18 -12.95 -4.52
CA TRP A 141 -6.19 -12.58 -5.52
C TRP A 141 -6.87 -12.06 -6.78
N ARG A 142 -6.41 -10.92 -7.27
CA ARG A 142 -6.90 -10.38 -8.53
C ARG A 142 -6.54 -11.34 -9.65
N LYS A 143 -7.53 -11.77 -10.42
CA LYS A 143 -7.30 -12.56 -11.63
C LYS A 143 -6.88 -11.61 -12.74
N GLU A 144 -5.90 -12.02 -13.53
CA GLU A 144 -5.61 -11.35 -14.80
C GLU A 144 -6.89 -11.27 -15.63
N ASP A 145 -7.07 -10.14 -16.32
CA ASP A 145 -8.24 -9.90 -17.16
C ASP A 145 -8.49 -11.10 -18.08
N VAL A 146 -9.60 -11.78 -17.88
CA VAL A 146 -10.10 -12.74 -18.86
C VAL A 146 -10.75 -11.89 -19.96
N PRO A 147 -10.18 -11.84 -21.17
CA PRO A 147 -10.72 -11.05 -22.26
C PRO A 147 -12.00 -11.72 -22.77
N SER A 148 -13.10 -11.51 -22.06
CA SER A 148 -14.45 -11.87 -22.52
C SER A 148 -15.15 -10.59 -22.96
N PRO A 149 -15.57 -10.46 -24.22
CA PRO A 149 -16.32 -9.29 -24.69
C PRO A 149 -17.59 -9.02 -23.86
N SER A 150 -18.22 -10.05 -23.34
CA SER A 150 -19.41 -9.94 -22.48
C SER A 150 -19.07 -9.37 -21.09
N PHE A 151 -17.89 -9.68 -20.55
CA PHE A 151 -17.41 -9.11 -19.28
C PHE A 151 -17.10 -7.62 -19.42
N HIS A 152 -16.41 -7.23 -20.50
CA HIS A 152 -16.12 -5.81 -20.77
C HIS A 152 -17.41 -5.01 -20.95
N ALA A 153 -18.37 -5.51 -21.71
CA ALA A 153 -19.67 -4.84 -21.89
C ALA A 153 -20.45 -4.68 -20.57
N ALA A 154 -20.41 -5.70 -19.70
CA ALA A 154 -21.03 -5.63 -18.39
C ALA A 154 -20.33 -4.61 -17.47
N LEU A 155 -19.00 -4.59 -17.52
CA LEU A 155 -18.19 -3.63 -16.74
C LEU A 155 -18.42 -2.20 -17.20
N ASP A 156 -18.47 -1.95 -18.50
CA ASP A 156 -18.72 -0.63 -19.06
C ASP A 156 -20.10 -0.11 -18.68
N LYS A 157 -21.12 -0.97 -18.69
CA LYS A 157 -22.46 -0.62 -18.21
C LYS A 157 -22.47 -0.21 -16.72
N LEU A 158 -21.70 -0.91 -15.87
CA LEU A 158 -21.57 -0.54 -14.46
C LEU A 158 -20.82 0.78 -14.29
N ARG A 159 -19.78 1.04 -15.10
CA ARG A 159 -19.06 2.32 -15.11
C ARG A 159 -19.96 3.48 -15.52
N GLU A 160 -20.81 3.29 -16.54
CA GLU A 160 -21.81 4.30 -16.92
C GLU A 160 -22.77 4.63 -15.78
N GLN A 161 -23.20 3.62 -15.02
CA GLN A 161 -24.05 3.84 -13.84
C GLN A 161 -23.32 4.64 -12.76
N ILE A 162 -22.05 4.35 -12.50
CA ILE A 162 -21.22 5.12 -11.56
C ILE A 162 -21.09 6.54 -12.03
N ASN A 163 -20.75 6.79 -13.29
CA ASN A 163 -20.62 8.13 -13.86
C ASN A 163 -21.91 8.94 -13.69
N HIS A 164 -23.07 8.31 -13.90
CA HIS A 164 -24.36 8.97 -13.72
C HIS A 164 -24.59 9.38 -12.26
N ILE A 165 -24.26 8.51 -11.31
CA ILE A 165 -24.36 8.80 -9.87
C ILE A 165 -23.39 9.94 -9.50
N ASP A 166 -22.17 9.93 -10.03
CA ASP A 166 -21.18 10.96 -9.79
C ASP A 166 -21.65 12.32 -10.31
N ASP A 167 -22.27 12.38 -11.49
CA ASP A 167 -22.87 13.58 -12.04
C ASP A 167 -24.01 14.13 -11.16
N GLU A 168 -24.89 13.25 -10.64
CA GLU A 168 -25.93 13.65 -9.71
C GLU A 168 -25.35 14.19 -8.39
N LEU A 169 -24.31 13.54 -7.84
CA LEU A 169 -23.61 14.01 -6.65
C LEU A 169 -23.01 15.41 -6.87
N MET A 170 -22.37 15.64 -8.02
CA MET A 170 -21.80 16.94 -8.35
C MET A 170 -22.89 18.03 -8.46
N GLN A 171 -24.05 17.71 -9.03
CA GLN A 171 -25.20 18.64 -9.08
C GLN A 171 -25.73 18.97 -7.68
N LEU A 172 -25.87 17.96 -6.80
CA LEU A 172 -26.31 18.15 -5.41
C LEU A 172 -25.32 18.99 -4.60
N ILE A 173 -24.02 18.78 -4.79
CA ILE A 173 -22.98 19.62 -4.18
C ILE A 173 -23.08 21.05 -4.65
N GLY A 174 -23.28 21.28 -5.96
CA GLY A 174 -23.51 22.61 -6.52
C GLY A 174 -24.74 23.32 -5.93
N GLN A 175 -25.84 22.60 -5.80
CA GLN A 175 -27.06 23.13 -5.16
C GLN A 175 -26.81 23.50 -3.69
N ARG A 176 -26.13 22.64 -2.94
CA ARG A 176 -25.75 22.89 -1.55
C ARG A 176 -24.88 24.14 -1.41
N MET A 177 -23.90 24.32 -2.30
CA MET A 177 -23.04 25.52 -2.32
C MET A 177 -23.83 26.79 -2.56
N ASN A 178 -24.75 26.79 -3.54
CA ASN A 178 -25.63 27.94 -3.83
C ASN A 178 -26.51 28.30 -2.61
N ILE A 179 -27.02 27.31 -1.89
CA ILE A 179 -27.81 27.57 -0.66
C ILE A 179 -26.90 28.13 0.44
N ALA A 180 -25.69 27.61 0.61
CA ALA A 180 -24.74 28.10 1.60
C ALA A 180 -24.32 29.56 1.32
N GLU A 181 -24.14 29.92 0.05
CA GLU A 181 -23.84 31.30 -0.35
C GLU A 181 -24.99 32.25 0.00
N LYS A 182 -26.25 31.87 -0.30
CA LYS A 182 -27.42 32.65 0.09
C LYS A 182 -27.52 32.83 1.62
N ILE A 183 -27.26 31.80 2.40
CA ILE A 183 -27.20 31.90 3.87
C ILE A 183 -26.13 32.89 4.32
N GLY A 184 -24.96 32.90 3.65
CA GLY A 184 -23.89 33.83 3.93
C GLY A 184 -24.27 35.31 3.70
N GLN A 185 -25.15 35.57 2.71
CA GLN A 185 -25.62 36.91 2.41
C GLN A 185 -26.62 37.48 3.45
N TYR A 186 -27.23 36.58 4.28
CA TYR A 186 -28.14 36.99 5.37
C TYR A 186 -27.43 37.19 6.72
N LYS A 187 -26.15 36.99 6.81
CA LYS A 187 -25.32 37.25 7.99
C LYS A 187 -24.51 38.51 7.87
#